data_4e6ff27ce8a599e8abc26639611df429
#
_entry.id   4e6ff27ce8a599e8abc26639611df429
#
_cell.length_a   1.000
_cell.length_b   1.000
_cell.length_c   1.000
_cell.angle_alpha   90.00
_cell.angle_beta   90.00
_cell.angle_gamma   90.00
#
_symmetry.space_group_name_H-M   'P 1'
#
loop_
_entity.id
_entity.type
_entity.pdbx_description
1 polymer ?
#
loop_
_entity_poly.entity_id
_entity_poly.type
_entity_poly.pdbx_seq_one_letter_code
_entity_poly.pdbx_strand_id
1 'polypeptide(L)'
;MKKLLYLIPIVLMATACDWYEFDNMDGYDATITGKFIDSANSQPIQFGVPDSYSFNIYEEDFQPEKGTFVPSALTWYARSNGSYTNKLVFSGNYRIQFSAGNYYPVEERFTIAKGDNTHDFKVTPYARVNDVSITYDASTKELVARFKVEHGDGSKTNGINVYFLGAQDRFVGKSHNNFTDDSAKKEFVEPGTQVELRVNTTGGNNSEFKYSQPHYVRVAAMAAHCDIVPAWDEDQGMDWSQFPWGELASDWSNFGELSEKTPHIIVHHEAQYAVDGTVNPNQMYNYSAVYKVSADFSTITEVTDWE
;
A
#
# COMPACT_ATOMS: atom_id res chain seq x y z
N MET A 1 12.57 -11.18 -67.35
CA MET A 1 12.06 -9.90 -66.85
C MET A 1 10.76 -10.05 -66.01
N LYS A 2 9.89 -11.02 -66.23
CA LYS A 2 8.66 -11.23 -65.43
C LYS A 2 8.91 -11.62 -63.98
N LYS A 3 9.99 -12.26 -63.61
CA LYS A 3 10.31 -12.70 -62.22
C LYS A 3 10.83 -11.58 -61.33
N LEU A 4 11.32 -10.48 -61.91
CA LEU A 4 11.80 -9.30 -61.18
C LEU A 4 10.66 -8.43 -60.67
N LEU A 5 9.49 -8.48 -61.31
CA LEU A 5 8.32 -7.67 -60.97
C LEU A 5 7.62 -8.09 -59.67
N TYR A 6 7.84 -9.35 -59.23
CA TYR A 6 7.27 -9.91 -57.98
C TYR A 6 8.11 -9.62 -56.74
N LEU A 7 9.38 -9.26 -56.93
CA LEU A 7 10.28 -8.93 -55.80
C LEU A 7 10.08 -7.48 -55.29
N ILE A 8 9.62 -6.58 -56.13
CA ILE A 8 9.42 -5.18 -55.79
C ILE A 8 8.33 -4.98 -54.69
N PRO A 9 7.14 -5.62 -54.77
CA PRO A 9 6.15 -5.48 -53.72
C PRO A 9 6.56 -6.12 -52.39
N ILE A 10 7.40 -7.18 -52.40
CA ILE A 10 7.89 -7.82 -51.18
C ILE A 10 8.90 -6.93 -50.45
N VAL A 11 9.76 -6.25 -51.18
CA VAL A 11 10.73 -5.28 -50.62
C VAL A 11 9.98 -4.02 -50.10
N LEU A 12 8.94 -3.57 -50.77
CA LEU A 12 8.12 -2.45 -50.29
C LEU A 12 7.29 -2.81 -49.06
N MET A 13 6.86 -4.07 -48.89
CA MET A 13 6.19 -4.51 -47.65
C MET A 13 7.15 -4.65 -46.50
N ALA A 14 8.42 -5.01 -46.71
CA ALA A 14 9.41 -5.10 -45.66
C ALA A 14 9.89 -3.75 -45.12
N THR A 15 9.84 -2.69 -45.95
CA THR A 15 10.17 -1.33 -45.52
C THR A 15 8.97 -0.53 -45.01
N ALA A 16 7.75 -1.01 -45.19
CA ALA A 16 6.55 -0.38 -44.68
C ALA A 16 6.38 -0.55 -43.15
N CYS A 17 7.07 -1.52 -42.56
CA CYS A 17 7.04 -1.68 -41.08
C CYS A 17 7.85 -0.62 -40.34
N ASP A 18 8.84 0.01 -41.00
CA ASP A 18 9.66 1.05 -40.37
C ASP A 18 9.10 2.48 -40.59
N TRP A 19 8.01 2.64 -41.34
CA TRP A 19 7.50 3.97 -41.67
C TRP A 19 6.36 4.46 -40.78
N TYR A 20 5.80 3.59 -39.95
CA TYR A 20 4.83 3.99 -38.94
C TYR A 20 5.41 3.62 -37.57
N GLU A 21 6.07 4.57 -36.94
CA GLU A 21 6.18 4.56 -35.48
C GLU A 21 4.77 4.77 -34.93
N PHE A 22 4.10 3.68 -34.56
CA PHE A 22 2.78 3.72 -33.94
C PHE A 22 2.83 4.26 -32.51
N ASP A 23 4.03 4.34 -31.94
CA ASP A 23 4.30 4.87 -30.61
C ASP A 23 5.56 5.72 -30.71
N ASN A 24 5.38 7.03 -30.60
CA ASN A 24 6.47 8.01 -30.55
C ASN A 24 6.89 8.32 -29.10
N MET A 25 6.40 7.56 -28.15
CA MET A 25 6.81 7.68 -26.75
C MET A 25 8.10 6.89 -26.54
N ASP A 26 9.07 7.53 -25.90
CA ASP A 26 10.24 6.83 -25.38
C ASP A 26 9.76 5.73 -24.41
N GLY A 27 10.37 4.56 -24.49
CA GLY A 27 10.08 3.48 -23.55
C GLY A 27 10.48 3.86 -22.11
N TYR A 28 10.02 3.10 -21.15
CA TYR A 28 10.43 3.26 -19.75
C TYR A 28 11.94 3.24 -19.63
N ASP A 29 12.51 4.24 -18.98
CA ASP A 29 13.95 4.47 -18.90
C ASP A 29 14.51 4.42 -17.46
N ALA A 30 13.64 4.08 -16.49
CA ALA A 30 14.01 4.01 -15.09
C ALA A 30 13.36 2.83 -14.35
N THR A 31 13.98 2.48 -13.24
CA THR A 31 13.42 1.59 -12.21
C THR A 31 13.47 2.31 -10.87
N ILE A 32 12.57 1.95 -9.97
CA ILE A 32 12.60 2.46 -8.61
C ILE A 32 12.27 1.36 -7.62
N THR A 33 13.03 1.34 -6.53
CA THR A 33 12.81 0.48 -5.37
C THR A 33 12.83 1.31 -4.11
N GLY A 34 12.20 0.83 -3.04
CA GLY A 34 12.25 1.52 -1.76
C GLY A 34 11.38 0.84 -0.73
N LYS A 35 11.24 1.50 0.41
CA LYS A 35 10.45 1.05 1.55
C LYS A 35 9.66 2.21 2.13
N PHE A 36 8.57 1.86 2.78
CA PHE A 36 7.93 2.73 3.74
C PHE A 36 8.62 2.53 5.08
N ILE A 37 9.19 3.58 5.64
CA ILE A 37 9.94 3.52 6.90
C ILE A 37 9.35 4.49 7.92
N ASP A 38 9.33 4.08 9.18
CA ASP A 38 8.94 4.95 10.28
C ASP A 38 9.93 6.10 10.42
N SER A 39 9.43 7.32 10.40
CA SER A 39 10.20 8.54 10.51
C SER A 39 11.01 8.67 11.81
N ALA A 40 10.59 7.97 12.88
CA ALA A 40 11.23 8.05 14.19
C ALA A 40 12.40 7.08 14.36
N ASN A 41 12.34 5.88 13.80
CA ASN A 41 13.32 4.83 14.04
C ASN A 41 13.91 4.21 12.78
N SER A 42 13.45 4.65 11.59
CA SER A 42 13.84 4.14 10.27
C SER A 42 13.56 2.63 10.07
N GLN A 43 12.68 2.03 10.87
CA GLN A 43 12.26 0.65 10.67
C GLN A 43 11.18 0.55 9.58
N PRO A 44 11.18 -0.50 8.77
CA PRO A 44 10.14 -0.70 7.77
C PRO A 44 8.76 -0.82 8.40
N ILE A 45 7.78 -0.09 7.83
CA ILE A 45 6.37 -0.25 8.17
C ILE A 45 5.89 -1.59 7.60
N GLN A 46 5.18 -2.36 8.43
CA GLN A 46 4.57 -3.61 8.02
C GLN A 46 3.11 -3.38 7.63
N PHE A 47 2.71 -3.90 6.47
CA PHE A 47 1.33 -3.83 5.99
C PHE A 47 0.58 -5.15 6.20
N GLY A 48 -0.74 -5.07 6.23
CA GLY A 48 -1.61 -6.25 6.23
C GLY A 48 -1.66 -6.88 4.83
N VAL A 49 -1.85 -8.21 4.80
CA VAL A 49 -2.07 -8.98 3.57
C VAL A 49 -3.35 -9.79 3.79
N PRO A 50 -4.24 -9.95 2.80
CA PRO A 50 -4.12 -9.66 1.38
C PRO A 50 -4.31 -8.18 1.01
N ASP A 51 -4.52 -7.33 1.99
CA ASP A 51 -4.70 -5.88 1.78
C ASP A 51 -3.34 -5.27 1.39
N SER A 52 -2.79 -5.72 0.24
CA SER A 52 -1.58 -5.15 -0.32
C SER A 52 -1.79 -3.65 -0.43
N TYR A 53 -0.92 -2.89 0.21
CA TYR A 53 -1.07 -1.47 0.29
C TYR A 53 -0.86 -0.85 -1.08
N SER A 54 -1.90 -0.21 -1.60
CA SER A 54 -1.84 0.58 -2.82
C SER A 54 -1.66 2.06 -2.48
N PHE A 55 -0.89 2.76 -3.29
CA PHE A 55 -0.65 4.18 -3.13
C PHE A 55 -0.61 4.90 -4.47
N ASN A 56 -0.99 6.17 -4.47
CA ASN A 56 -1.11 6.97 -5.66
C ASN A 56 0.15 7.79 -5.89
N ILE A 57 0.65 7.72 -7.11
CA ILE A 57 1.79 8.49 -7.60
C ILE A 57 1.31 9.35 -8.76
N TYR A 58 1.75 10.60 -8.79
CA TYR A 58 1.48 11.53 -9.86
C TYR A 58 2.79 11.87 -10.58
N GLU A 59 2.81 11.77 -11.90
CA GLU A 59 3.90 12.24 -12.74
C GLU A 59 3.71 13.74 -12.97
N GLU A 60 4.55 14.57 -12.38
CA GLU A 60 4.40 16.03 -12.47
C GLU A 60 4.96 16.62 -13.77
N ASP A 61 5.90 15.94 -14.40
CA ASP A 61 6.50 16.40 -15.67
C ASP A 61 5.69 15.97 -16.90
N PHE A 62 4.74 15.04 -16.72
CA PHE A 62 3.90 14.62 -17.82
C PHE A 62 2.93 15.74 -18.19
N GLN A 63 3.21 16.40 -19.28
CA GLN A 63 2.35 17.41 -19.89
C GLN A 63 1.72 16.80 -21.14
N PRO A 64 0.47 16.33 -21.08
CA PRO A 64 -0.19 15.80 -22.26
C PRO A 64 -0.26 16.90 -23.34
N GLU A 65 -0.09 16.49 -24.59
CA GLU A 65 -0.34 17.40 -25.70
C GLU A 65 -1.77 17.95 -25.61
N LYS A 66 -1.94 19.20 -26.04
CA LYS A 66 -3.23 19.88 -25.99
C LYS A 66 -4.33 19.02 -26.61
N GLY A 67 -5.36 18.69 -25.81
CA GLY A 67 -6.48 17.84 -26.23
C GLY A 67 -6.39 16.38 -25.80
N THR A 68 -5.36 15.96 -25.07
CA THR A 68 -5.23 14.64 -24.49
C THR A 68 -5.67 14.59 -23.02
N PHE A 69 -5.81 13.40 -22.48
CA PHE A 69 -6.28 13.20 -21.11
C PHE A 69 -5.43 13.92 -20.06
N VAL A 70 -6.08 14.44 -19.02
CA VAL A 70 -5.39 14.91 -17.82
C VAL A 70 -4.71 13.71 -17.15
N PRO A 71 -3.42 13.81 -16.73
CA PRO A 71 -2.74 12.73 -16.05
C PRO A 71 -3.51 12.32 -14.79
N SER A 72 -3.88 11.06 -14.72
CA SER A 72 -4.47 10.47 -13.52
C SER A 72 -3.37 9.90 -12.64
N ALA A 73 -3.69 9.71 -11.36
CA ALA A 73 -2.79 9.02 -10.45
C ALA A 73 -2.45 7.61 -10.95
N LEU A 74 -1.18 7.26 -10.90
CA LEU A 74 -0.72 5.89 -11.10
C LEU A 74 -0.83 5.16 -9.77
N THR A 75 -1.41 3.96 -9.77
CA THR A 75 -1.50 3.14 -8.56
C THR A 75 -0.30 2.21 -8.49
N TRP A 76 0.51 2.36 -7.45
CA TRP A 76 1.60 1.46 -7.11
C TRP A 76 1.23 0.63 -5.88
N TYR A 77 2.00 -0.45 -5.64
CA TYR A 77 1.72 -1.40 -4.56
C TYR A 77 2.96 -1.64 -3.73
N ALA A 78 2.78 -1.65 -2.42
CA ALA A 78 3.79 -2.12 -1.47
C ALA A 78 3.51 -3.57 -1.04
N ARG A 79 4.56 -4.27 -0.64
CA ARG A 79 4.49 -5.61 -0.04
C ARG A 79 4.24 -5.52 1.46
N SER A 80 3.91 -6.64 2.10
CA SER A 80 3.67 -6.71 3.55
C SER A 80 4.81 -6.18 4.41
N ASN A 81 6.05 -6.31 3.95
CA ASN A 81 7.24 -5.82 4.64
C ASN A 81 7.56 -4.35 4.35
N GLY A 82 6.63 -3.62 3.74
CA GLY A 82 6.78 -2.21 3.41
C GLY A 82 7.62 -1.92 2.17
N SER A 83 8.20 -2.93 1.51
CA SER A 83 8.99 -2.70 0.30
C SER A 83 8.12 -2.50 -0.93
N TYR A 84 8.60 -1.72 -1.88
CA TYR A 84 7.99 -1.58 -3.19
C TYR A 84 9.04 -1.61 -4.30
N THR A 85 8.59 -1.97 -5.50
CA THR A 85 9.44 -1.99 -6.70
C THR A 85 8.57 -1.68 -7.91
N ASN A 86 9.01 -0.76 -8.75
CA ASN A 86 8.45 -0.58 -10.08
C ASN A 86 9.60 -0.51 -11.09
N LYS A 87 9.54 -1.36 -12.11
CA LYS A 87 10.55 -1.47 -13.17
C LYS A 87 10.13 -0.79 -14.47
N LEU A 88 8.94 -0.23 -14.50
CA LEU A 88 8.32 0.37 -15.68
C LEU A 88 7.91 1.80 -15.34
N VAL A 89 8.92 2.68 -15.19
CA VAL A 89 8.72 4.10 -14.89
C VAL A 89 9.53 4.97 -15.85
N PHE A 90 9.07 6.16 -16.08
CA PHE A 90 9.85 7.20 -16.75
C PHE A 90 10.72 7.95 -15.74
N SER A 91 11.84 8.47 -16.18
CA SER A 91 12.57 9.45 -15.38
C SER A 91 11.82 10.78 -15.36
N GLY A 92 11.79 11.45 -14.19
CA GLY A 92 11.05 12.72 -14.07
C GLY A 92 10.73 13.07 -12.61
N ASN A 93 9.90 14.08 -12.43
CA ASN A 93 9.44 14.54 -11.14
C ASN A 93 8.10 13.89 -10.80
N TYR A 94 8.02 13.42 -9.57
CA TYR A 94 6.88 12.66 -9.06
C TYR A 94 6.38 13.24 -7.75
N ARG A 95 5.10 13.10 -7.51
CA ARG A 95 4.46 13.40 -6.23
C ARG A 95 3.69 12.18 -5.75
N ILE A 96 3.96 11.81 -4.50
CA ILE A 96 3.16 10.83 -3.78
C ILE A 96 2.18 11.55 -2.86
N GLN A 97 0.96 11.05 -2.81
CA GLN A 97 -0.05 11.56 -1.89
C GLN A 97 -0.78 10.39 -1.26
N PHE A 98 -0.74 10.34 0.06
CA PHE A 98 -1.45 9.36 0.85
C PHE A 98 -2.56 10.04 1.64
N SER A 99 -3.77 9.60 1.43
CA SER A 99 -4.94 10.01 2.22
C SER A 99 -5.37 8.93 3.21
N ALA A 100 -4.97 7.68 3.01
CA ALA A 100 -5.37 6.56 3.86
C ALA A 100 -4.27 5.49 3.91
N GLY A 101 -4.12 4.82 5.05
CA GLY A 101 -3.14 3.77 5.27
C GLY A 101 -3.00 3.50 6.76
N ASN A 102 -1.99 2.74 7.16
CA ASN A 102 -1.68 2.50 8.57
C ASN A 102 -0.68 3.53 9.13
N TYR A 103 -0.66 4.71 8.54
CA TYR A 103 0.15 5.86 8.95
C TYR A 103 -0.58 7.17 8.64
N TYR A 104 -0.11 8.26 9.26
CA TYR A 104 -0.66 9.60 9.04
C TYR A 104 -0.42 10.05 7.60
N PRO A 105 -1.35 10.81 7.02
CA PRO A 105 -1.25 11.29 5.64
C PRO A 105 0.09 11.99 5.36
N VAL A 106 0.64 11.72 4.19
CA VAL A 106 1.90 12.30 3.71
C VAL A 106 1.73 12.74 2.27
N GLU A 107 2.30 13.89 1.96
CA GLU A 107 2.57 14.33 0.59
C GLU A 107 4.07 14.59 0.46
N GLU A 108 4.69 14.03 -0.58
CA GLU A 108 6.11 14.19 -0.84
C GLU A 108 6.35 14.29 -2.35
N ARG A 109 7.28 15.18 -2.75
CA ARG A 109 7.80 15.27 -4.11
C ARG A 109 9.20 14.69 -4.17
N PHE A 110 9.46 13.92 -5.23
CA PHE A 110 10.77 13.28 -5.44
C PHE A 110 11.05 13.15 -6.93
N THR A 111 12.31 12.92 -7.27
CA THR A 111 12.76 12.80 -8.66
C THR A 111 13.26 11.38 -8.91
N ILE A 112 12.87 10.80 -10.04
CA ILE A 112 13.38 9.53 -10.57
C ILE A 112 14.35 9.88 -11.70
N ALA A 113 15.61 9.52 -11.55
CA ALA A 113 16.61 9.66 -12.60
C ALA A 113 16.57 8.46 -13.57
N LYS A 114 17.17 8.58 -14.74
CA LYS A 114 17.34 7.44 -15.67
C LYS A 114 18.14 6.33 -14.99
N GLY A 115 17.72 5.08 -15.23
CA GLY A 115 18.35 3.88 -14.64
C GLY A 115 17.75 3.50 -13.29
N ASP A 116 18.58 2.93 -12.42
CA ASP A 116 18.14 2.38 -11.14
C ASP A 116 18.07 3.46 -10.05
N ASN A 117 16.95 3.52 -9.36
CA ASN A 117 16.70 4.46 -8.27
C ASN A 117 16.30 3.74 -6.99
N THR A 118 16.62 4.37 -5.87
CA THR A 118 16.14 3.96 -4.55
C THR A 118 15.58 5.17 -3.83
N HIS A 119 14.35 5.04 -3.30
CA HIS A 119 13.71 6.09 -2.53
C HIS A 119 12.87 5.49 -1.41
N ASP A 120 13.11 5.89 -0.16
CA ASP A 120 12.35 5.44 1.00
C ASP A 120 11.37 6.53 1.45
N PHE A 121 10.09 6.19 1.54
CA PHE A 121 9.06 7.10 2.05
C PHE A 121 9.05 7.09 3.57
N LYS A 122 9.30 8.26 4.18
CA LYS A 122 9.26 8.44 5.63
C LYS A 122 7.85 8.75 6.09
N VAL A 123 7.27 7.87 6.87
CA VAL A 123 5.90 7.99 7.35
C VAL A 123 5.85 7.85 8.88
N THR A 124 4.80 8.37 9.49
CA THR A 124 4.54 8.17 10.92
C THR A 124 3.38 7.19 11.06
N PRO A 125 3.60 5.96 11.58
CA PRO A 125 2.51 4.99 11.77
C PRO A 125 1.53 5.50 12.83
N TYR A 126 0.30 5.00 12.83
CA TYR A 126 -0.65 5.31 13.90
C TYR A 126 -0.23 4.71 15.24
N ALA A 127 0.29 3.48 15.19
CA ALA A 127 0.85 2.80 16.35
C ALA A 127 2.16 2.11 16.00
N ARG A 128 3.05 1.95 16.99
CA ARG A 128 4.27 1.15 16.90
C ARG A 128 4.12 -0.12 17.68
N VAL A 129 4.57 -1.22 17.12
CA VAL A 129 4.65 -2.53 17.80
C VAL A 129 6.12 -2.84 17.97
N ASN A 130 6.59 -2.81 19.22
CA ASN A 130 8.00 -2.91 19.59
C ASN A 130 8.27 -4.15 20.43
N ASP A 131 9.51 -4.58 20.53
CA ASP A 131 10.00 -5.64 21.42
C ASP A 131 9.22 -6.95 21.30
N VAL A 132 8.87 -7.36 20.08
CA VAL A 132 8.02 -8.54 19.83
C VAL A 132 8.80 -9.82 20.12
N SER A 133 8.23 -10.66 20.97
CA SER A 133 8.69 -12.01 21.24
C SER A 133 7.52 -12.97 21.19
N ILE A 134 7.61 -13.98 20.34
CA ILE A 134 6.60 -15.05 20.23
C ILE A 134 7.24 -16.35 20.65
N THR A 135 6.62 -17.04 21.62
CA THR A 135 7.12 -18.28 22.20
C THR A 135 6.00 -19.29 22.32
N TYR A 136 6.35 -20.57 22.46
CA TYR A 136 5.41 -21.63 22.78
C TYR A 136 5.61 -22.10 24.22
N ASP A 137 4.54 -22.08 25.01
CA ASP A 137 4.51 -22.60 26.35
C ASP A 137 3.98 -24.05 26.32
N ALA A 138 4.89 -25.02 26.41
CA ALA A 138 4.53 -26.43 26.34
C ALA A 138 3.72 -26.91 27.55
N SER A 139 3.78 -26.21 28.71
CA SER A 139 3.05 -26.55 29.90
C SER A 139 1.57 -26.22 29.81
N THR A 140 1.24 -25.09 29.20
CA THR A 140 -0.14 -24.63 28.96
C THR A 140 -0.62 -24.95 27.56
N LYS A 141 0.29 -25.34 26.66
CA LYS A 141 0.04 -25.56 25.22
C LYS A 141 -0.48 -24.30 24.52
N GLU A 142 0.18 -23.18 24.76
CA GLU A 142 -0.20 -21.90 24.25
C GLU A 142 0.93 -21.25 23.43
N LEU A 143 0.58 -20.60 22.36
CA LEU A 143 1.42 -19.57 21.77
C LEU A 143 1.26 -18.29 22.58
N VAL A 144 2.39 -17.69 22.94
CA VAL A 144 2.46 -16.51 23.78
C VAL A 144 3.18 -15.41 23.03
N ALA A 145 2.50 -14.30 22.78
CA ALA A 145 3.07 -13.09 22.21
C ALA A 145 3.29 -12.05 23.31
N ARG A 146 4.55 -11.55 23.45
CA ARG A 146 4.91 -10.43 24.33
C ARG A 146 5.45 -9.30 23.48
N PHE A 147 4.98 -8.11 23.73
CA PHE A 147 5.38 -6.92 22.96
C PHE A 147 4.99 -5.64 23.70
N LYS A 148 5.45 -4.50 23.18
CA LYS A 148 5.01 -3.17 23.62
C LYS A 148 4.33 -2.45 22.48
N VAL A 149 3.43 -1.53 22.82
CA VAL A 149 2.78 -0.67 21.84
C VAL A 149 2.91 0.79 22.26
N GLU A 150 3.07 1.63 21.27
CA GLU A 150 3.15 3.09 21.45
C GLU A 150 2.40 3.77 20.32
N HIS A 151 1.90 4.97 20.56
CA HIS A 151 1.42 5.82 19.47
C HIS A 151 2.56 6.22 18.56
N GLY A 152 2.29 6.31 17.26
CA GLY A 152 3.23 6.87 16.31
C GLY A 152 3.51 8.34 16.55
N ASP A 153 2.49 9.08 16.93
CA ASP A 153 2.58 10.46 17.40
C ASP A 153 2.53 10.49 18.93
N GLY A 154 3.63 10.90 19.56
CA GLY A 154 3.77 10.95 21.02
C GLY A 154 2.86 11.96 21.73
N SER A 155 2.16 12.84 20.99
CA SER A 155 1.13 13.73 21.56
C SER A 155 -0.17 13.00 21.88
N LYS A 156 -0.33 11.77 21.41
CA LYS A 156 -1.52 10.93 21.59
C LYS A 156 -1.38 10.08 22.84
N THR A 157 -2.48 9.97 23.56
CA THR A 157 -2.54 9.27 24.86
C THR A 157 -3.68 8.28 24.97
N ASN A 158 -4.46 8.11 23.90
CA ASN A 158 -5.58 7.17 23.88
C ASN A 158 -5.10 5.73 23.95
N GLY A 159 -5.89 4.84 24.51
CA GLY A 159 -5.59 3.42 24.56
C GLY A 159 -5.47 2.81 23.13
N ILE A 160 -4.70 1.76 23.02
CA ILE A 160 -4.42 1.04 21.77
C ILE A 160 -5.06 -0.34 21.85
N ASN A 161 -5.79 -0.73 20.82
CA ASN A 161 -6.30 -2.09 20.70
C ASN A 161 -5.24 -2.99 20.07
N VAL A 162 -5.03 -4.17 20.65
CA VAL A 162 -3.98 -5.09 20.22
C VAL A 162 -4.55 -6.47 19.94
N TYR A 163 -3.90 -7.16 19.01
CA TYR A 163 -4.35 -8.45 18.50
C TYR A 163 -3.17 -9.38 18.27
N PHE A 164 -3.34 -10.65 18.60
CA PHE A 164 -2.47 -11.71 18.17
C PHE A 164 -3.18 -12.44 17.03
N LEU A 165 -2.59 -12.46 15.86
CA LEU A 165 -3.19 -12.93 14.62
C LEU A 165 -2.45 -14.18 14.13
N GLY A 166 -3.18 -15.09 13.53
CA GLY A 166 -2.61 -16.31 12.97
C GLY A 166 -3.36 -16.81 11.75
N ALA A 167 -2.63 -17.41 10.82
CA ALA A 167 -3.16 -18.02 9.61
C ALA A 167 -2.31 -19.24 9.19
N GLN A 168 -2.79 -20.00 8.22
CA GLN A 168 -2.09 -21.16 7.67
C GLN A 168 -1.04 -20.78 6.64
N ASP A 169 -1.02 -19.53 6.20
CA ASP A 169 -0.05 -19.00 5.26
C ASP A 169 0.54 -17.68 5.75
N ARG A 170 1.59 -17.20 5.06
CA ARG A 170 2.32 -15.98 5.44
C ARG A 170 1.53 -14.69 5.27
N PHE A 171 0.35 -14.75 4.65
CA PHE A 171 -0.50 -13.59 4.39
C PHE A 171 -1.41 -13.26 5.57
N VAL A 172 -0.92 -13.41 6.78
CA VAL A 172 -1.65 -13.13 8.01
C VAL A 172 -1.84 -11.63 8.20
N GLY A 173 -3.06 -11.22 8.50
CA GLY A 173 -3.46 -9.83 8.74
C GLY A 173 -4.84 -9.79 9.39
N LYS A 174 -5.37 -8.61 9.66
CA LYS A 174 -6.68 -8.50 10.33
C LYS A 174 -7.82 -9.09 9.50
N SER A 175 -7.77 -8.94 8.18
CA SER A 175 -8.73 -9.52 7.23
C SER A 175 -8.46 -11.00 6.93
N HIS A 176 -7.28 -11.51 7.26
CA HIS A 176 -6.89 -12.90 7.08
C HIS A 176 -6.31 -13.46 8.39
N ASN A 177 -7.21 -13.77 9.30
CA ASN A 177 -6.89 -14.24 10.66
C ASN A 177 -7.87 -15.32 11.09
N ASN A 178 -7.32 -16.41 11.57
CA ASN A 178 -8.09 -17.55 12.05
C ASN A 178 -8.21 -17.63 13.59
N PHE A 179 -7.45 -16.80 14.33
CA PHE A 179 -7.55 -16.76 15.79
C PHE A 179 -8.84 -16.06 16.22
N THR A 180 -9.68 -16.78 16.94
CA THR A 180 -10.99 -16.30 17.40
C THR A 180 -11.09 -16.18 18.91
N ASP A 181 -10.06 -16.59 19.65
CA ASP A 181 -10.02 -16.50 21.11
C ASP A 181 -10.03 -15.04 21.57
N ASP A 182 -10.80 -14.76 22.60
CA ASP A 182 -10.79 -13.46 23.27
C ASP A 182 -9.44 -13.15 23.92
N SER A 183 -8.67 -14.16 24.32
CA SER A 183 -7.30 -14.04 24.83
C SER A 183 -6.28 -13.58 23.76
N ALA A 184 -6.65 -13.66 22.49
CA ALA A 184 -5.86 -13.17 21.37
C ALA A 184 -6.01 -11.66 21.11
N LYS A 185 -6.80 -10.95 21.90
CA LYS A 185 -7.00 -9.51 21.80
C LYS A 185 -7.02 -8.84 23.16
N LYS A 186 -6.68 -7.56 23.17
CA LYS A 186 -6.87 -6.70 24.33
C LYS A 186 -7.17 -5.29 23.85
N GLU A 187 -8.13 -4.66 24.49
CA GLU A 187 -8.56 -3.32 24.15
C GLU A 187 -8.03 -2.30 25.15
N PHE A 188 -7.86 -1.06 24.72
CA PHE A 188 -7.47 0.09 25.53
C PHE A 188 -6.17 -0.15 26.34
N VAL A 189 -5.18 -0.76 25.70
CA VAL A 189 -3.84 -0.90 26.30
C VAL A 189 -3.20 0.48 26.40
N GLU A 190 -2.67 0.78 27.59
CA GLU A 190 -1.91 2.01 27.80
C GLU A 190 -0.59 1.99 27.02
N PRO A 191 -0.26 3.05 26.25
CA PRO A 191 0.99 3.14 25.51
C PRO A 191 2.22 2.92 26.41
N GLY A 192 3.23 2.24 25.88
CA GLY A 192 4.49 1.94 26.59
C GLY A 192 4.43 0.74 27.55
N THR A 193 3.24 0.17 27.77
CA THR A 193 3.12 -1.01 28.67
C THR A 193 3.48 -2.30 27.95
N GLN A 194 4.01 -3.28 28.71
CA GLN A 194 4.22 -4.64 28.23
C GLN A 194 2.89 -5.36 28.10
N VAL A 195 2.62 -5.88 26.92
CA VAL A 195 1.43 -6.70 26.62
C VAL A 195 1.82 -8.15 26.52
N GLU A 196 0.95 -9.02 27.03
CA GLU A 196 1.00 -10.45 26.79
C GLU A 196 -0.38 -10.90 26.26
N LEU A 197 -0.36 -11.59 25.11
CA LEU A 197 -1.52 -12.26 24.54
C LEU A 197 -1.22 -13.75 24.37
N ARG A 198 -2.23 -14.59 24.52
CA ARG A 198 -2.10 -16.04 24.49
C ARG A 198 -3.14 -16.66 23.58
N VAL A 199 -2.77 -17.74 22.90
CA VAL A 199 -3.67 -18.53 22.06
C VAL A 199 -3.45 -20.00 22.33
N ASN A 200 -4.51 -20.69 22.73
CA ASN A 200 -4.46 -22.14 22.98
C ASN A 200 -4.32 -22.90 21.66
N THR A 201 -3.40 -23.88 21.62
CA THR A 201 -3.11 -24.66 20.41
C THR A 201 -3.76 -26.05 20.39
N THR A 202 -4.53 -26.42 21.40
CA THR A 202 -5.03 -27.81 21.57
C THR A 202 -6.50 -27.99 21.30
N GLY A 203 -7.21 -26.98 20.89
CA GLY A 203 -8.65 -27.09 20.64
C GLY A 203 -9.41 -25.83 20.95
N GLY A 204 -10.71 -25.92 21.08
CA GLY A 204 -11.58 -24.77 21.27
C GLY A 204 -11.87 -24.06 19.97
N ASN A 205 -11.80 -22.74 20.00
CA ASN A 205 -12.16 -21.89 18.86
C ASN A 205 -11.04 -21.79 17.80
N ASN A 206 -9.86 -22.36 18.06
CA ASN A 206 -8.69 -22.27 17.14
C ASN A 206 -8.55 -23.55 16.32
N SER A 207 -9.48 -23.77 15.41
CA SER A 207 -9.55 -24.98 14.56
C SER A 207 -8.37 -25.14 13.62
N GLU A 208 -7.61 -24.07 13.35
CA GLU A 208 -6.42 -24.08 12.49
C GLU A 208 -5.28 -24.92 13.05
N PHE A 209 -5.17 -25.10 14.37
CA PHE A 209 -4.18 -25.99 14.97
C PHE A 209 -4.58 -27.48 14.94
N LYS A 210 -5.72 -27.79 14.36
CA LYS A 210 -6.21 -29.17 14.22
C LYS A 210 -5.28 -30.05 13.39
N TYR A 211 -4.57 -29.46 12.44
CA TYR A 211 -3.70 -30.17 11.52
C TYR A 211 -2.23 -29.88 11.85
N SER A 212 -1.39 -30.93 11.76
CA SER A 212 0.06 -30.81 11.95
C SER A 212 0.70 -30.16 10.71
N GLN A 213 0.72 -28.86 10.70
CA GLN A 213 1.30 -28.03 9.63
C GLN A 213 1.91 -26.75 10.23
N PRO A 214 2.84 -26.09 9.53
CA PRO A 214 3.32 -24.79 9.96
C PRO A 214 2.20 -23.75 9.98
N HIS A 215 2.29 -22.81 10.91
CA HIS A 215 1.40 -21.68 11.05
C HIS A 215 2.18 -20.39 10.98
N TYR A 216 1.52 -19.31 10.62
CA TYR A 216 2.12 -17.99 10.55
C TYR A 216 1.38 -17.08 11.51
N VAL A 217 2.13 -16.33 12.29
CA VAL A 217 1.57 -15.48 13.33
C VAL A 217 2.24 -14.11 13.34
N ARG A 218 1.50 -13.12 13.79
CA ARG A 218 2.01 -11.78 14.04
C ARG A 218 1.14 -11.06 15.06
N VAL A 219 1.63 -9.97 15.60
CA VAL A 219 0.84 -9.06 16.42
C VAL A 219 0.45 -7.82 15.61
N ALA A 220 -0.68 -7.24 15.95
CA ALA A 220 -1.18 -6.01 15.36
C ALA A 220 -1.62 -5.04 16.45
N ALA A 221 -1.49 -3.75 16.18
CA ALA A 221 -1.97 -2.67 17.01
C ALA A 221 -2.82 -1.71 16.17
N MET A 222 -3.92 -1.26 16.75
CA MET A 222 -4.75 -0.19 16.20
C MET A 222 -4.93 0.84 17.30
N ALA A 223 -4.53 2.08 17.07
CA ALA A 223 -4.84 3.15 17.99
C ALA A 223 -6.37 3.27 18.07
N ALA A 224 -6.91 3.12 19.27
CA ALA A 224 -8.37 3.04 19.51
C ALA A 224 -9.11 4.28 19.05
N HIS A 225 -8.41 5.40 19.03
CA HIS A 225 -8.83 6.63 18.41
C HIS A 225 -7.68 7.08 17.51
N CYS A 226 -7.58 6.47 16.34
CA CYS A 226 -6.70 7.02 15.30
C CYS A 226 -7.17 8.44 15.07
N ASP A 227 -6.24 9.34 15.24
CA ASP A 227 -6.56 10.74 15.20
C ASP A 227 -7.14 11.18 13.87
N ILE A 228 -7.75 12.31 13.94
CA ILE A 228 -8.32 13.08 12.87
C ILE A 228 -7.45 12.95 11.64
N VAL A 229 -7.94 12.22 10.64
CA VAL A 229 -7.46 12.40 9.28
C VAL A 229 -7.67 13.89 8.99
N PRO A 230 -6.61 14.68 8.74
CA PRO A 230 -6.78 16.09 8.45
C PRO A 230 -7.79 16.28 7.33
N ALA A 231 -8.51 17.37 7.35
CA ALA A 231 -9.33 17.75 6.20
C ALA A 231 -8.48 17.76 4.93
N TRP A 232 -9.01 17.22 3.86
CA TRP A 232 -8.30 17.20 2.56
C TRP A 232 -9.27 17.50 1.43
N ASP A 233 -8.74 18.05 0.37
CA ASP A 233 -9.48 18.26 -0.86
C ASP A 233 -9.19 17.11 -1.82
N GLU A 234 -10.26 16.47 -2.31
CA GLU A 234 -10.20 15.45 -3.34
C GLU A 234 -10.63 16.07 -4.67
N ASP A 235 -9.73 16.09 -5.64
CA ASP A 235 -10.06 16.44 -7.00
C ASP A 235 -10.69 15.23 -7.70
N GLN A 236 -12.00 15.26 -7.90
CA GLN A 236 -12.76 14.23 -8.60
C GLN A 236 -12.72 14.38 -10.13
N GLY A 237 -11.90 15.31 -10.61
CA GLY A 237 -11.78 15.60 -12.01
C GLY A 237 -12.72 16.71 -12.48
N MET A 238 -12.77 16.88 -13.80
CA MET A 238 -13.51 17.96 -14.45
C MET A 238 -15.01 17.86 -14.20
N ASP A 239 -15.64 18.99 -13.86
CA ASP A 239 -17.11 19.08 -13.75
C ASP A 239 -17.75 19.08 -15.15
N TRP A 240 -18.13 17.89 -15.59
CA TRP A 240 -18.76 17.68 -16.89
C TRP A 240 -20.09 18.42 -17.04
N SER A 241 -20.75 18.83 -15.96
CA SER A 241 -21.98 19.60 -16.02
C SER A 241 -21.74 21.04 -16.46
N GLN A 242 -20.53 21.54 -16.24
CA GLN A 242 -20.08 22.87 -16.61
C GLN A 242 -19.24 22.89 -17.89
N PHE A 243 -18.98 21.73 -18.47
CA PHE A 243 -18.26 21.64 -19.73
C PHE A 243 -19.08 22.30 -20.84
N PRO A 244 -18.49 23.23 -21.63
CA PRO A 244 -19.20 24.00 -22.64
C PRO A 244 -19.42 23.18 -23.93
N TRP A 245 -20.28 22.17 -23.85
CA TRP A 245 -20.58 21.24 -24.96
C TRP A 245 -20.99 21.94 -26.28
N GLY A 246 -21.61 23.13 -26.18
CA GLY A 246 -22.01 23.91 -27.33
C GLY A 246 -20.87 24.55 -28.11
N GLU A 247 -19.69 24.63 -27.49
CA GLU A 247 -18.48 25.24 -28.10
C GLU A 247 -17.51 24.15 -28.62
N LEU A 248 -17.80 22.87 -28.33
CA LEU A 248 -16.95 21.77 -28.76
C LEU A 248 -17.00 21.59 -30.28
N ALA A 249 -15.81 21.65 -30.91
CA ALA A 249 -15.70 21.39 -32.35
C ALA A 249 -16.09 19.93 -32.66
N SER A 250 -16.71 19.70 -33.81
CA SER A 250 -17.18 18.38 -34.22
C SER A 250 -16.05 17.34 -34.37
N ASP A 251 -14.83 17.81 -34.60
CA ASP A 251 -13.59 17.03 -34.71
C ASP A 251 -12.81 16.96 -33.38
N TRP A 252 -13.37 17.51 -32.30
CA TRP A 252 -12.77 17.54 -30.95
C TRP A 252 -11.45 18.35 -30.86
N SER A 253 -11.08 19.11 -31.88
CA SER A 253 -9.79 19.81 -31.95
C SER A 253 -9.56 20.83 -30.84
N ASN A 254 -10.63 21.37 -30.24
CA ASN A 254 -10.57 22.34 -29.13
C ASN A 254 -10.90 21.78 -27.76
N PHE A 255 -11.00 20.45 -27.64
CA PHE A 255 -11.35 19.80 -26.37
C PHE A 255 -10.39 20.17 -25.23
N GLY A 256 -9.07 20.18 -25.50
CA GLY A 256 -8.07 20.53 -24.50
C GLY A 256 -8.24 21.95 -23.96
N GLU A 257 -8.53 22.91 -24.83
CA GLU A 257 -8.76 24.30 -24.41
C GLU A 257 -10.02 24.46 -23.56
N LEU A 258 -11.08 23.72 -23.90
CA LEU A 258 -12.32 23.74 -23.14
C LEU A 258 -12.19 23.01 -21.80
N SER A 259 -11.44 21.91 -21.75
CA SER A 259 -11.19 21.17 -20.50
C SER A 259 -10.36 21.99 -19.51
N GLU A 260 -9.34 22.74 -19.97
CA GLU A 260 -8.56 23.64 -19.12
C GLU A 260 -9.39 24.77 -18.49
N LYS A 261 -10.47 25.14 -19.13
CA LYS A 261 -11.39 26.21 -18.66
C LYS A 261 -12.53 25.66 -17.81
N THR A 262 -12.75 24.35 -17.83
CA THR A 262 -13.84 23.72 -17.09
C THR A 262 -13.40 23.51 -15.64
N PRO A 263 -14.20 23.98 -14.67
CA PRO A 263 -13.87 23.76 -13.25
C PRO A 263 -13.77 22.28 -12.91
N HIS A 264 -12.90 21.95 -11.97
CA HIS A 264 -12.86 20.63 -11.36
C HIS A 264 -13.83 20.54 -10.17
N ILE A 265 -14.36 19.37 -9.95
CA ILE A 265 -15.13 19.07 -8.75
C ILE A 265 -14.13 18.80 -7.62
N ILE A 266 -13.99 19.78 -6.76
CA ILE A 266 -13.20 19.63 -5.54
C ILE A 266 -14.14 19.25 -4.41
N VAL A 267 -14.00 18.05 -3.88
CA VAL A 267 -14.72 17.58 -2.70
C VAL A 267 -13.86 17.84 -1.48
N HIS A 268 -14.33 18.74 -0.65
CA HIS A 268 -13.72 18.99 0.66
C HIS A 268 -14.17 17.91 1.63
N HIS A 269 -13.22 17.11 2.11
CA HIS A 269 -13.44 16.16 3.18
C HIS A 269 -13.06 16.81 4.51
N GLU A 270 -14.04 16.92 5.39
CA GLU A 270 -13.79 17.35 6.75
C GLU A 270 -12.82 16.40 7.46
N ALA A 271 -12.10 16.93 8.42
CA ALA A 271 -11.27 16.13 9.30
C ALA A 271 -12.10 15.01 9.95
N GLN A 272 -11.71 13.77 9.75
CA GLN A 272 -12.48 12.61 10.20
C GLN A 272 -11.70 11.83 11.24
N TYR A 273 -12.42 11.30 12.23
CA TYR A 273 -11.83 10.26 13.08
C TYR A 273 -11.69 8.98 12.25
N ALA A 274 -10.50 8.46 12.19
CA ALA A 274 -10.19 7.24 11.45
C ALA A 274 -11.01 6.01 11.91
N VAL A 275 -11.74 6.12 13.00
CA VAL A 275 -12.62 5.07 13.57
C VAL A 275 -14.05 5.14 13.02
N ASP A 276 -14.43 6.20 12.32
CA ASP A 276 -15.83 6.50 12.01
C ASP A 276 -16.34 5.88 10.69
N GLY A 277 -15.75 4.77 10.24
CA GLY A 277 -16.28 3.96 9.15
C GLY A 277 -16.02 4.49 7.75
N THR A 278 -15.44 5.65 7.59
CA THR A 278 -15.10 6.24 6.29
C THR A 278 -13.70 5.88 5.80
N VAL A 279 -12.80 5.52 6.72
CA VAL A 279 -11.50 4.94 6.39
C VAL A 279 -11.63 3.43 6.49
N ASN A 280 -11.09 2.68 5.52
CA ASN A 280 -11.10 1.23 5.58
C ASN A 280 -10.41 0.76 6.88
N PRO A 281 -11.15 0.23 7.88
CA PRO A 281 -10.59 -0.10 9.18
C PRO A 281 -9.48 -1.13 9.08
N ASN A 282 -9.43 -1.95 8.02
CA ASN A 282 -8.37 -2.93 7.80
C ASN A 282 -7.02 -2.27 7.46
N GLN A 283 -7.02 -1.05 6.98
CA GLN A 283 -5.79 -0.30 6.65
C GLN A 283 -5.13 0.37 7.86
N MET A 284 -5.82 0.43 8.99
CA MET A 284 -5.37 1.19 10.18
C MET A 284 -4.53 0.37 11.14
N TYR A 285 -4.37 -0.92 10.89
CA TYR A 285 -3.58 -1.79 11.74
C TYR A 285 -2.10 -1.67 11.43
N ASN A 286 -1.32 -1.37 12.44
CA ASN A 286 0.13 -1.49 12.40
C ASN A 286 0.54 -2.88 12.88
N TYR A 287 1.47 -3.49 12.19
CA TYR A 287 1.81 -4.90 12.38
C TYR A 287 3.28 -5.09 12.78
N SER A 288 3.56 -6.17 13.49
CA SER A 288 4.90 -6.73 13.57
C SER A 288 5.30 -7.43 12.27
N ALA A 289 6.55 -7.85 12.16
CA ALA A 289 6.94 -8.88 11.22
C ALA A 289 6.07 -10.15 11.38
N VAL A 290 6.04 -10.98 10.34
CA VAL A 290 5.37 -12.29 10.37
C VAL A 290 6.35 -13.34 10.88
N TYR A 291 5.90 -14.22 11.75
CA TYR A 291 6.67 -15.34 12.28
C TYR A 291 6.06 -16.67 11.82
N LYS A 292 6.90 -17.56 11.34
CA LYS A 292 6.54 -18.94 11.00
C LYS A 292 6.77 -19.82 12.22
N VAL A 293 5.73 -20.50 12.65
CA VAL A 293 5.72 -21.50 13.71
C VAL A 293 5.76 -22.88 13.07
N SER A 294 6.72 -23.74 13.45
CA SER A 294 6.78 -25.13 12.96
C SER A 294 5.56 -25.94 13.43
N ALA A 295 5.24 -27.00 12.70
CA ALA A 295 4.08 -27.87 12.99
C ALA A 295 4.11 -28.51 14.40
N ASP A 296 5.30 -28.69 14.95
CA ASP A 296 5.53 -29.24 16.29
C ASP A 296 5.80 -28.16 17.35
N PHE A 297 5.66 -26.87 17.00
CA PHE A 297 5.93 -25.71 17.85
C PHE A 297 7.37 -25.60 18.36
N SER A 298 8.30 -26.39 17.84
CA SER A 298 9.70 -26.41 18.30
C SER A 298 10.49 -25.19 17.83
N THR A 299 10.10 -24.57 16.73
CA THR A 299 10.78 -23.41 16.16
C THR A 299 9.80 -22.31 15.79
N ILE A 300 10.20 -21.07 16.08
CA ILE A 300 9.50 -19.86 15.66
C ILE A 300 10.51 -18.93 15.04
N THR A 301 10.35 -18.60 13.76
CA THR A 301 11.30 -17.82 12.99
C THR A 301 10.62 -16.70 12.24
N GLU A 302 11.26 -15.54 12.16
CA GLU A 302 10.76 -14.44 11.35
C GLU A 302 10.79 -14.78 9.86
N VAL A 303 9.75 -14.39 9.14
CA VAL A 303 9.67 -14.53 7.66
C VAL A 303 10.36 -13.34 7.02
N THR A 304 11.52 -13.58 6.44
CA THR A 304 12.32 -12.54 5.76
C THR A 304 12.25 -12.62 4.24
N ASP A 305 11.84 -13.77 3.71
CA ASP A 305 11.67 -13.99 2.27
C ASP A 305 10.25 -13.67 1.84
N TRP A 306 10.12 -12.54 1.13
CA TRP A 306 8.86 -12.03 0.59
C TRP A 306 8.85 -11.99 -0.96
N GLU A 307 9.84 -12.62 -1.61
CA GLU A 307 9.91 -12.75 -3.08
C GLU A 307 8.92 -13.77 -3.64
#